data_7fdc2cff31858410d821c2488903c24a
#
_entry.id   7fdc2cff31858410d821c2488903c24a
#
_cell.length_a   1.000
_cell.length_b   1.000
_cell.length_c   1.000
_cell.angle_alpha   90.00
_cell.angle_beta   90.00
_cell.angle_gamma   90.00
#
_symmetry.space_group_name_H-M   'P 1'
#
loop_
_entity.id
_entity.type
_entity.pdbx_description
1 polymer ?
#
loop_
_entity_poly.entity_id
_entity_poly.type
_entity_poly.pdbx_seq_one_letter_code
_entity_poly.pdbx_strand_id
1 'polypeptide(L)'
;MSNDNGSGRRFGLSVIVLTHDEEVNIRDCLACLDWSDDVIIVDSGSRDRTLEIARATRSDVRVFEHPFTDFGDQRNWALDHSGPKHSWILFVDADERITEGCARAIRSAVGQPGGFVGFYLCSRSFFLGRWIKRCTLYPSWQLRLLKTGGVRFQKEGHGQREVTDGPLGYVAEPYDHYGFSKGLEHWIARHNRYSTEEVELIRRLRGEPPALGDLFKDPVARRRCLKRLAARAGCRPMLRFLYLYFLRGGFLDGRPGFDFCRLRVAHEIHITVKLHESEQAASAERNA
;
A
#
# COMPACT_ATOMS: atom_id res chain seq x y z
N MET A 1 11.15 25.44 -32.51
CA MET A 1 11.99 24.77 -31.48
C MET A 1 12.02 25.70 -30.29
N SER A 2 11.07 25.59 -29.39
CA SER A 2 11.02 26.37 -28.15
C SER A 2 11.55 25.46 -27.03
N ASN A 3 12.76 25.82 -26.56
CA ASN A 3 13.34 25.26 -25.36
C ASN A 3 12.45 25.63 -24.16
N ASP A 4 11.60 24.71 -23.73
CA ASP A 4 10.91 24.80 -22.45
C ASP A 4 11.92 24.33 -21.38
N ASN A 5 12.73 25.27 -20.90
CA ASN A 5 13.55 25.10 -19.71
C ASN A 5 12.61 24.93 -18.52
N GLY A 6 12.41 23.68 -18.11
CA GLY A 6 11.57 23.27 -17.01
C GLY A 6 11.99 23.82 -15.63
N SER A 7 11.94 25.13 -15.44
CA SER A 7 12.01 25.75 -14.12
C SER A 7 10.58 25.86 -13.53
N GLY A 8 10.15 24.85 -12.78
CA GLY A 8 9.57 25.06 -11.50
C GLY A 8 8.18 25.69 -11.37
N ARG A 9 7.24 25.51 -12.30
CA ARG A 9 5.84 25.79 -11.94
C ARG A 9 5.29 24.61 -11.17
N ARG A 10 5.10 24.81 -9.84
CA ARG A 10 4.44 23.82 -8.98
C ARG A 10 3.05 23.50 -9.54
N PHE A 11 2.67 22.23 -9.50
CA PHE A 11 1.40 21.75 -10.04
C PHE A 11 0.34 21.74 -8.96
N GLY A 12 -0.88 22.20 -9.28
CA GLY A 12 -2.02 22.24 -8.37
C GLY A 12 -2.57 20.84 -8.04
N LEU A 13 -1.89 20.13 -7.15
CA LEU A 13 -2.27 18.84 -6.60
C LEU A 13 -1.87 18.80 -5.12
N SER A 14 -2.80 18.48 -4.24
CA SER A 14 -2.50 18.26 -2.83
C SER A 14 -1.88 16.89 -2.63
N VAL A 15 -0.78 16.81 -1.88
CA VAL A 15 -0.15 15.54 -1.52
C VAL A 15 -0.29 15.34 -0.02
N ILE A 16 -0.85 14.20 0.39
CA ILE A 16 -0.96 13.80 1.78
C ILE A 16 0.02 12.67 2.06
N VAL A 17 0.97 12.93 2.93
CA VAL A 17 1.99 11.97 3.37
C VAL A 17 1.58 11.42 4.73
N LEU A 18 1.39 10.09 4.83
CA LEU A 18 1.11 9.41 6.09
C LEU A 18 2.42 9.01 6.76
N THR A 19 2.56 9.33 8.07
CA THR A 19 3.80 9.08 8.81
C THR A 19 3.56 8.43 10.17
N HIS A 20 4.52 7.58 10.59
CA HIS A 20 4.69 7.09 11.94
C HIS A 20 6.11 6.57 12.14
N ASP A 21 6.95 7.31 12.89
CA ASP A 21 8.37 6.99 13.12
C ASP A 21 9.16 6.79 11.80
N GLU A 22 9.15 7.80 10.92
CA GLU A 22 9.71 7.74 9.56
C GLU A 22 10.96 8.62 9.38
N GLU A 23 11.76 8.87 10.44
CA GLU A 23 12.95 9.73 10.38
C GLU A 23 13.96 9.32 9.29
N VAL A 24 14.03 8.01 9.00
CA VAL A 24 14.91 7.47 7.94
C VAL A 24 14.40 7.72 6.52
N ASN A 25 13.13 8.03 6.38
CA ASN A 25 12.45 8.10 5.08
C ASN A 25 11.96 9.49 4.70
N ILE A 26 11.49 10.28 5.67
CA ILE A 26 10.69 11.47 5.41
C ILE A 26 11.42 12.52 4.57
N ARG A 27 12.74 12.68 4.74
CA ARG A 27 13.56 13.62 3.95
C ARG A 27 13.43 13.33 2.45
N ASP A 28 13.73 12.11 2.05
CA ASP A 28 13.73 11.71 0.64
C ASP A 28 12.32 11.66 0.06
N CYS A 29 11.32 11.31 0.88
CA CYS A 29 9.92 11.38 0.48
C CYS A 29 9.53 12.81 0.12
N LEU A 30 9.81 13.78 0.98
CA LEU A 30 9.47 15.18 0.73
C LEU A 30 10.27 15.78 -0.43
N ALA A 31 11.54 15.40 -0.58
CA ALA A 31 12.40 15.88 -1.68
C ALA A 31 11.85 15.51 -3.07
N CYS A 32 11.16 14.38 -3.22
CA CYS A 32 10.56 13.99 -4.50
C CYS A 32 9.17 14.63 -4.76
N LEU A 33 8.69 15.51 -3.87
CA LEU A 33 7.39 16.18 -3.96
C LEU A 33 7.48 17.69 -4.24
N ASP A 34 8.63 18.20 -4.68
CA ASP A 34 8.87 19.63 -4.93
C ASP A 34 7.94 20.23 -5.99
N TRP A 35 7.39 19.38 -6.84
CA TRP A 35 6.45 19.76 -7.89
C TRP A 35 5.03 20.09 -7.38
N SER A 36 4.69 19.75 -6.12
CA SER A 36 3.42 20.13 -5.49
C SER A 36 3.57 21.40 -4.66
N ASP A 37 2.56 22.27 -4.66
CA ASP A 37 2.48 23.49 -3.84
C ASP A 37 1.65 23.28 -2.57
N ASP A 38 1.16 22.06 -2.32
CA ASP A 38 0.37 21.72 -1.15
C ASP A 38 0.73 20.32 -0.63
N VAL A 39 1.70 20.26 0.29
CA VAL A 39 2.11 19.01 0.94
C VAL A 39 1.68 19.02 2.40
N ILE A 40 0.98 17.98 2.77
CA ILE A 40 0.38 17.76 4.07
C ILE A 40 0.97 16.50 4.67
N ILE A 41 1.37 16.54 5.92
CA ILE A 41 1.70 15.36 6.71
C ILE A 41 0.56 15.08 7.67
N VAL A 42 0.11 13.82 7.72
CA VAL A 42 -0.77 13.32 8.77
C VAL A 42 0.01 12.29 9.58
N ASP A 43 0.42 12.71 10.76
CA ASP A 43 1.29 11.94 11.65
C ASP A 43 0.50 11.14 12.67
N SER A 44 0.89 9.89 12.88
CA SER A 44 0.25 8.96 13.80
C SER A 44 0.93 8.91 15.18
N GLY A 45 1.49 10.03 15.63
CA GLY A 45 2.16 10.15 16.92
C GLY A 45 3.60 9.66 16.89
N SER A 46 4.40 10.10 15.92
CA SER A 46 5.83 9.81 15.84
C SER A 46 6.59 10.28 17.07
N ARG A 47 7.52 9.45 17.54
CA ARG A 47 8.36 9.70 18.72
C ARG A 47 9.83 9.92 18.36
N ASP A 48 10.18 9.68 17.10
CA ASP A 48 11.51 9.92 16.52
C ASP A 48 11.61 11.36 15.94
N ARG A 49 12.61 11.63 15.15
CA ARG A 49 12.84 12.93 14.55
C ARG A 49 12.05 13.18 13.26
N THR A 50 11.00 12.41 12.98
CA THR A 50 10.21 12.53 11.73
C THR A 50 9.74 13.96 11.48
N LEU A 51 9.05 14.57 12.43
CA LEU A 51 8.48 15.91 12.26
C LEU A 51 9.52 17.03 12.24
N GLU A 52 10.61 16.88 13.00
CA GLU A 52 11.76 17.80 12.97
C GLU A 52 12.36 17.83 11.56
N ILE A 53 12.69 16.63 11.01
CA ILE A 53 13.30 16.49 9.69
C ILE A 53 12.33 16.98 8.59
N ALA A 54 11.05 16.69 8.73
CA ALA A 54 10.04 17.14 7.76
C ALA A 54 10.02 18.67 7.64
N ARG A 55 9.93 19.40 8.77
CA ARG A 55 9.93 20.86 8.80
C ARG A 55 11.25 21.46 8.30
N ALA A 56 12.38 20.83 8.61
CA ALA A 56 13.69 21.23 8.11
C ALA A 56 13.86 21.01 6.61
N THR A 57 13.24 19.96 6.05
CA THR A 57 13.31 19.63 4.62
C THR A 57 12.39 20.52 3.79
N ARG A 58 11.21 20.84 4.31
CA ARG A 58 10.20 21.62 3.60
C ARG A 58 9.46 22.56 4.57
N SER A 59 9.76 23.86 4.50
CA SER A 59 9.20 24.87 5.42
C SER A 59 7.70 25.15 5.23
N ASP A 60 7.14 24.85 4.04
CA ASP A 60 5.73 25.05 3.69
C ASP A 60 4.86 23.81 3.95
N VAL A 61 5.41 22.74 4.55
CA VAL A 61 4.65 21.54 4.89
C VAL A 61 3.64 21.82 6.01
N ARG A 62 2.41 21.37 5.81
CA ARG A 62 1.35 21.42 6.83
C ARG A 62 1.30 20.10 7.59
N VAL A 63 1.35 20.14 8.91
CA VAL A 63 1.40 18.95 9.77
C VAL A 63 0.14 18.87 10.59
N PHE A 64 -0.49 17.70 10.58
CA PHE A 64 -1.64 17.33 11.40
C PHE A 64 -1.31 16.03 12.14
N GLU A 65 -1.88 15.87 13.32
CA GLU A 65 -1.72 14.67 14.14
C GLU A 65 -3.06 13.94 14.26
N HIS A 66 -3.06 12.64 14.01
CA HIS A 66 -4.20 11.76 14.20
C HIS A 66 -3.74 10.38 14.66
N PRO A 67 -4.18 9.89 15.84
CA PRO A 67 -3.83 8.56 16.30
C PRO A 67 -4.24 7.49 15.29
N PHE A 68 -3.35 6.52 15.05
CA PHE A 68 -3.61 5.45 14.11
C PHE A 68 -4.57 4.42 14.68
N THR A 69 -5.68 4.19 14.01
CA THR A 69 -6.63 3.11 14.27
C THR A 69 -6.56 2.04 13.17
N ASP A 70 -6.69 2.46 11.92
CA ASP A 70 -6.47 1.66 10.73
C ASP A 70 -6.17 2.56 9.51
N PHE A 71 -5.75 1.94 8.40
CA PHE A 71 -5.38 2.69 7.18
C PHE A 71 -6.56 3.41 6.51
N GLY A 72 -7.77 2.86 6.61
CA GLY A 72 -8.97 3.49 6.05
C GLY A 72 -9.37 4.72 6.83
N ASP A 73 -9.40 4.62 8.16
CA ASP A 73 -9.65 5.72 9.07
C ASP A 73 -8.64 6.86 8.87
N GLN A 74 -7.34 6.54 8.87
CA GLN A 74 -6.27 7.51 8.70
C GLN A 74 -6.44 8.33 7.41
N ARG A 75 -6.79 7.67 6.29
CA ARG A 75 -7.03 8.36 5.02
C ARG A 75 -8.32 9.16 5.02
N ASN A 76 -9.41 8.64 5.56
CA ASN A 76 -10.67 9.37 5.64
C ASN A 76 -10.55 10.60 6.53
N TRP A 77 -9.89 10.45 7.69
CA TRP A 77 -9.64 11.57 8.58
C TRP A 77 -8.81 12.67 7.88
N ALA A 78 -7.76 12.26 7.17
CA ALA A 78 -6.95 13.19 6.40
C ALA A 78 -7.75 13.96 5.34
N LEU A 79 -8.66 13.29 4.63
CA LEU A 79 -9.53 13.93 3.64
C LEU A 79 -10.48 14.95 4.26
N ASP A 80 -10.96 14.69 5.48
CA ASP A 80 -11.99 15.50 6.13
C ASP A 80 -11.40 16.69 6.92
N HIS A 81 -10.19 16.53 7.48
CA HIS A 81 -9.66 17.46 8.48
C HIS A 81 -8.39 18.21 8.05
N SER A 82 -7.65 17.73 7.04
CA SER A 82 -6.39 18.39 6.67
C SER A 82 -6.57 19.55 5.69
N GLY A 83 -7.75 19.76 5.14
CA GLY A 83 -8.10 20.86 4.25
C GLY A 83 -7.19 20.97 3.02
N PRO A 84 -7.17 19.95 2.11
CA PRO A 84 -6.40 20.01 0.88
C PRO A 84 -6.80 21.20 0.01
N LYS A 85 -5.82 21.92 -0.58
CA LYS A 85 -6.07 23.10 -1.40
C LYS A 85 -6.67 22.78 -2.78
N HIS A 86 -6.39 21.57 -3.28
CA HIS A 86 -6.73 21.17 -4.64
C HIS A 86 -7.80 20.10 -4.67
N SER A 87 -8.53 20.03 -5.77
CA SER A 87 -9.59 19.03 -6.01
C SER A 87 -9.05 17.61 -6.26
N TRP A 88 -7.75 17.46 -6.52
CA TRP A 88 -7.08 16.17 -6.63
C TRP A 88 -6.07 15.99 -5.52
N ILE A 89 -6.06 14.81 -4.93
CA ILE A 89 -5.25 14.46 -3.78
C ILE A 89 -4.45 13.20 -4.12
N LEU A 90 -3.15 13.25 -3.87
CA LEU A 90 -2.27 12.09 -3.94
C LEU A 90 -1.90 11.64 -2.53
N PHE A 91 -2.20 10.40 -2.16
CA PHE A 91 -1.67 9.78 -0.96
C PHE A 91 -0.30 9.16 -1.24
N VAL A 92 0.64 9.43 -0.35
CA VAL A 92 2.00 8.88 -0.38
C VAL A 92 2.32 8.36 1.02
N ASP A 93 2.86 7.15 1.13
CA ASP A 93 3.41 6.67 2.39
C ASP A 93 4.88 7.16 2.50
N ALA A 94 5.37 7.44 3.70
CA ALA A 94 6.69 8.09 3.87
C ALA A 94 7.87 7.27 3.32
N ASP A 95 7.71 5.94 3.18
CA ASP A 95 8.68 5.04 2.57
C ASP A 95 8.53 4.91 1.04
N GLU A 96 7.75 5.81 0.41
CA GLU A 96 7.55 5.87 -1.05
C GLU A 96 8.25 7.09 -1.66
N ARG A 97 8.66 6.97 -2.94
CA ARG A 97 9.29 8.03 -3.74
C ARG A 97 8.57 8.15 -5.06
N ILE A 98 7.98 9.31 -5.31
CA ILE A 98 7.34 9.61 -6.60
C ILE A 98 8.44 9.93 -7.62
N THR A 99 8.62 9.07 -8.62
CA THR A 99 9.59 9.28 -9.67
C THR A 99 9.14 10.42 -10.59
N GLU A 100 10.08 11.06 -11.30
CA GLU A 100 9.72 12.10 -12.28
C GLU A 100 8.75 11.59 -13.36
N GLY A 101 8.93 10.33 -13.82
CA GLY A 101 8.01 9.70 -14.76
C GLY A 101 6.60 9.59 -14.18
N CYS A 102 6.50 9.10 -12.93
CA CYS A 102 5.24 9.00 -12.21
C CYS A 102 4.59 10.38 -12.01
N ALA A 103 5.36 11.41 -11.59
CA ALA A 103 4.84 12.76 -11.41
C ALA A 103 4.30 13.35 -12.73
N ARG A 104 5.00 13.16 -13.86
CA ARG A 104 4.50 13.57 -15.19
C ARG A 104 3.21 12.84 -15.56
N ALA A 105 3.14 11.53 -15.33
CA ALA A 105 1.96 10.73 -15.63
C ALA A 105 0.75 11.12 -14.74
N ILE A 106 0.96 11.38 -13.45
CA ILE A 106 -0.06 11.91 -12.53
C ILE A 106 -0.58 13.26 -13.06
N ARG A 107 0.32 14.17 -13.42
CA ARG A 107 -0.05 15.49 -13.96
C ARG A 107 -0.90 15.38 -15.22
N SER A 108 -0.57 14.47 -16.13
CA SER A 108 -1.35 14.19 -17.33
C SER A 108 -2.74 13.64 -16.99
N ALA A 109 -2.83 12.67 -16.06
CA ALA A 109 -4.10 12.08 -15.64
C ALA A 109 -5.04 13.09 -14.98
N VAL A 110 -4.51 13.99 -14.15
CA VAL A 110 -5.29 15.06 -13.51
C VAL A 110 -5.71 16.14 -14.52
N GLY A 111 -4.84 16.45 -15.50
CA GLY A 111 -5.13 17.43 -16.55
C GLY A 111 -6.23 16.98 -17.52
N GLN A 112 -6.39 15.67 -17.71
CA GLN A 112 -7.40 15.08 -18.60
C GLN A 112 -8.03 13.83 -17.92
N PRO A 113 -8.83 14.03 -16.86
CA PRO A 113 -9.30 12.92 -16.03
C PRO A 113 -10.34 12.01 -16.71
N GLY A 114 -10.91 12.38 -17.87
CA GLY A 114 -11.82 11.51 -18.63
C GLY A 114 -13.05 11.01 -17.87
N GLY A 115 -13.48 11.75 -16.81
CA GLY A 115 -14.60 11.35 -15.97
C GLY A 115 -14.20 10.46 -14.77
N PHE A 116 -12.96 10.01 -14.64
CA PHE A 116 -12.49 9.24 -13.51
C PHE A 116 -12.49 10.06 -12.21
N VAL A 117 -12.83 9.39 -11.09
CA VAL A 117 -12.80 9.97 -9.75
C VAL A 117 -11.56 9.55 -8.95
N GLY A 118 -10.74 8.67 -9.49
CA GLY A 118 -9.47 8.25 -8.91
C GLY A 118 -8.66 7.39 -9.88
N PHE A 119 -7.38 7.21 -9.54
CA PHE A 119 -6.46 6.42 -10.33
C PHE A 119 -5.64 5.49 -9.43
N TYR A 120 -5.54 4.24 -9.86
CA TYR A 120 -4.59 3.29 -9.32
C TYR A 120 -3.19 3.61 -9.82
N LEU A 121 -2.24 3.62 -8.92
CA LEU A 121 -0.81 3.69 -9.19
C LEU A 121 -0.17 2.35 -8.86
N CYS A 122 0.96 2.02 -9.50
CA CYS A 122 1.72 0.83 -9.18
C CYS A 122 3.10 1.17 -8.62
N SER A 123 3.61 0.31 -7.74
CA SER A 123 4.91 0.51 -7.08
C SER A 123 5.97 -0.48 -7.54
N ARG A 124 7.23 -0.01 -7.57
CA ARG A 124 8.42 -0.86 -7.63
C ARG A 124 8.92 -1.08 -6.21
N SER A 125 8.82 -2.29 -5.68
CA SER A 125 9.32 -2.60 -4.33
C SER A 125 10.81 -2.89 -4.34
N PHE A 126 11.56 -2.21 -3.47
CA PHE A 126 13.00 -2.40 -3.31
C PHE A 126 13.30 -3.23 -2.07
N PHE A 127 14.17 -4.23 -2.22
CA PHE A 127 14.67 -5.07 -1.15
C PHE A 127 16.16 -5.36 -1.36
N LEU A 128 16.98 -5.18 -0.32
CA LEU A 128 18.45 -5.32 -0.38
C LEU A 128 19.06 -4.53 -1.56
N GLY A 129 18.62 -3.29 -1.75
CA GLY A 129 19.12 -2.39 -2.79
C GLY A 129 18.68 -2.71 -4.23
N ARG A 130 17.80 -3.70 -4.43
CA ARG A 130 17.33 -4.10 -5.77
C ARG A 130 15.81 -4.01 -5.89
N TRP A 131 15.34 -3.62 -7.07
CA TRP A 131 13.94 -3.77 -7.44
C TRP A 131 13.57 -5.25 -7.57
N ILE A 132 12.65 -5.71 -6.75
CA ILE A 132 12.08 -7.05 -6.79
C ILE A 132 10.85 -7.03 -7.69
N LYS A 133 11.02 -7.41 -8.94
CA LYS A 133 9.98 -7.29 -9.97
C LYS A 133 8.99 -8.44 -9.94
N ARG A 134 9.47 -9.66 -9.71
CA ARG A 134 8.70 -10.90 -9.91
C ARG A 134 7.94 -11.33 -8.66
N CYS A 135 8.65 -11.40 -7.52
CA CYS A 135 8.08 -11.90 -6.27
C CYS A 135 7.12 -10.91 -5.60
N THR A 136 7.15 -9.63 -5.92
CA THR A 136 6.25 -8.60 -5.36
C THR A 136 4.92 -8.50 -6.08
N LEU A 137 4.67 -9.36 -7.07
CA LEU A 137 3.45 -9.36 -7.89
C LEU A 137 3.29 -8.07 -8.73
N TYR A 138 4.42 -7.46 -9.12
CA TYR A 138 4.38 -6.26 -9.97
C TYR A 138 3.62 -6.54 -11.30
N PRO A 139 2.77 -5.58 -11.77
CA PRO A 139 2.38 -4.34 -11.10
C PRO A 139 1.38 -4.59 -9.96
N SER A 140 1.67 -4.05 -8.76
CA SER A 140 0.77 -4.07 -7.61
C SER A 140 0.04 -2.74 -7.53
N TRP A 141 -1.23 -2.75 -7.87
CA TRP A 141 -2.06 -1.55 -7.99
C TRP A 141 -2.66 -1.14 -6.65
N GLN A 142 -2.52 0.15 -6.31
CA GLN A 142 -3.13 0.77 -5.14
C GLN A 142 -3.79 2.09 -5.55
N LEU A 143 -4.97 2.38 -5.02
CA LEU A 143 -5.63 3.65 -5.25
C LEU A 143 -4.92 4.73 -4.44
N ARG A 144 -4.19 5.60 -5.13
CA ARG A 144 -3.37 6.65 -4.52
C ARG A 144 -3.80 8.06 -4.91
N LEU A 145 -4.27 8.26 -6.14
CA LEU A 145 -4.69 9.53 -6.66
C LEU A 145 -6.22 9.57 -6.71
N LEU A 146 -6.84 10.55 -6.08
CA LEU A 146 -8.29 10.64 -5.98
C LEU A 146 -8.80 12.08 -6.02
N LYS A 147 -9.99 12.25 -6.53
CA LYS A 147 -10.73 13.50 -6.53
C LYS A 147 -11.42 13.67 -5.18
N THR A 148 -11.37 14.89 -4.62
CA THR A 148 -12.05 15.22 -3.36
C THR A 148 -13.52 14.84 -3.43
N GLY A 149 -13.99 14.13 -2.39
CA GLY A 149 -15.38 13.63 -2.30
C GLY A 149 -15.71 12.41 -3.17
N GLY A 150 -14.79 11.95 -4.05
CA GLY A 150 -15.04 10.85 -4.98
C GLY A 150 -14.80 9.46 -4.42
N VAL A 151 -14.03 9.34 -3.33
CA VAL A 151 -13.60 8.05 -2.78
C VAL A 151 -13.55 8.10 -1.26
N ARG A 152 -13.90 6.99 -0.62
CA ARG A 152 -13.70 6.71 0.80
C ARG A 152 -13.00 5.36 0.96
N PHE A 153 -12.54 5.07 2.17
CA PHE A 153 -11.82 3.85 2.49
C PHE A 153 -12.50 3.10 3.64
N GLN A 154 -12.43 1.78 3.60
CA GLN A 154 -12.90 0.90 4.67
C GLN A 154 -11.79 -0.07 5.05
N LYS A 155 -11.70 -0.46 6.32
CA LYS A 155 -10.77 -1.48 6.79
C LYS A 155 -11.05 -2.83 6.10
N GLU A 156 -9.99 -3.48 5.60
CA GLU A 156 -10.06 -4.86 5.09
C GLU A 156 -8.79 -5.65 5.48
N GLY A 157 -8.93 -6.55 6.46
CA GLY A 157 -7.77 -7.26 7.04
C GLY A 157 -6.79 -6.26 7.67
N HIS A 158 -5.51 -6.40 7.37
CA HIS A 158 -4.46 -5.45 7.77
C HIS A 158 -4.36 -4.22 6.84
N GLY A 159 -5.18 -4.14 5.81
CA GLY A 159 -5.16 -3.05 4.83
C GLY A 159 -6.49 -2.32 4.75
N GLN A 160 -6.78 -1.82 3.57
CA GLN A 160 -7.98 -1.06 3.29
C GLN A 160 -8.56 -1.43 1.93
N ARG A 161 -9.83 -1.11 1.74
CA ARG A 161 -10.54 -1.17 0.48
C ARG A 161 -11.15 0.18 0.17
N GLU A 162 -11.08 0.60 -1.07
CA GLU A 162 -11.75 1.77 -1.60
C GLU A 162 -13.26 1.54 -1.72
N VAL A 163 -14.04 2.60 -1.46
CA VAL A 163 -15.49 2.67 -1.63
C VAL A 163 -15.80 3.89 -2.49
N THR A 164 -16.33 3.64 -3.68
CA THR A 164 -16.71 4.68 -4.65
C THR A 164 -17.71 4.14 -5.64
N ASP A 165 -18.59 5.00 -6.13
CA ASP A 165 -19.50 4.71 -7.24
C ASP A 165 -18.99 5.28 -8.58
N GLY A 166 -17.90 6.03 -8.53
CA GLY A 166 -17.29 6.63 -9.73
C GLY A 166 -16.29 5.71 -10.41
N PRO A 167 -16.01 5.92 -11.70
CA PRO A 167 -15.03 5.14 -12.43
C PRO A 167 -13.61 5.42 -11.97
N LEU A 168 -12.75 4.39 -11.98
CA LEU A 168 -11.35 4.44 -11.59
C LEU A 168 -10.45 4.12 -12.80
N GLY A 169 -9.39 4.93 -12.97
CA GLY A 169 -8.37 4.76 -14.02
C GLY A 169 -7.08 4.16 -13.48
N TYR A 170 -6.05 4.13 -14.34
CA TYR A 170 -4.72 3.60 -14.01
C TYR A 170 -3.63 4.56 -14.51
N VAL A 171 -2.63 4.80 -13.66
CA VAL A 171 -1.38 5.48 -14.02
C VAL A 171 -0.29 4.40 -14.07
N ALA A 172 0.19 4.08 -15.27
CA ALA A 172 1.11 2.95 -15.48
C ALA A 172 2.56 3.23 -15.04
N GLU A 173 2.97 4.51 -14.97
CA GLU A 173 4.30 4.88 -14.51
C GLU A 173 4.45 4.63 -13.00
N PRO A 174 5.41 3.79 -12.58
CA PRO A 174 5.52 3.38 -11.20
C PRO A 174 6.20 4.43 -10.32
N TYR A 175 5.82 4.42 -9.03
CA TYR A 175 6.61 5.02 -7.95
C TYR A 175 7.49 3.96 -7.27
N ASP A 176 8.50 4.39 -6.50
CA ASP A 176 9.40 3.51 -5.76
C ASP A 176 8.96 3.35 -4.31
N HIS A 177 8.99 2.11 -3.80
CA HIS A 177 8.59 1.76 -2.44
C HIS A 177 9.73 1.05 -1.71
N TYR A 178 10.17 1.64 -0.60
CA TYR A 178 11.30 1.21 0.23
C TYR A 178 10.83 0.58 1.55
N GLY A 179 9.85 -0.32 1.50
CA GLY A 179 9.20 -0.91 2.68
C GLY A 179 10.12 -1.66 3.66
N PHE A 180 11.43 -1.77 3.35
CA PHE A 180 12.47 -2.34 4.20
C PHE A 180 13.47 -1.31 4.72
N SER A 181 13.25 -0.03 4.51
CA SER A 181 14.16 1.06 4.89
C SER A 181 14.46 1.11 6.38
N LYS A 182 13.50 0.72 7.24
CA LYS A 182 13.66 0.62 8.69
C LYS A 182 14.32 -0.70 9.15
N GLY A 183 14.83 -1.50 8.22
CA GLY A 183 15.48 -2.77 8.49
C GLY A 183 14.53 -3.96 8.56
N LEU A 184 15.14 -5.15 8.54
CA LEU A 184 14.41 -6.41 8.47
C LEU A 184 13.68 -6.73 9.78
N GLU A 185 14.25 -6.39 10.93
CA GLU A 185 13.63 -6.59 12.25
C GLU A 185 12.29 -5.86 12.33
N HIS A 186 12.26 -4.56 11.95
CA HIS A 186 11.05 -3.77 11.91
C HIS A 186 10.01 -4.39 10.95
N TRP A 187 10.46 -4.83 9.77
CA TRP A 187 9.58 -5.48 8.79
C TRP A 187 8.96 -6.75 9.34
N ILE A 188 9.75 -7.62 10.01
CA ILE A 188 9.27 -8.87 10.62
C ILE A 188 8.26 -8.57 11.74
N ALA A 189 8.56 -7.64 12.65
CA ALA A 189 7.66 -7.24 13.72
C ALA A 189 6.32 -6.73 13.19
N ARG A 190 6.34 -5.88 12.16
CA ARG A 190 5.14 -5.39 11.48
C ARG A 190 4.33 -6.53 10.85
N HIS A 191 4.98 -7.45 10.14
CA HIS A 191 4.31 -8.59 9.50
C HIS A 191 3.80 -9.62 10.51
N ASN A 192 4.42 -9.73 11.68
CA ASN A 192 3.87 -10.52 12.78
C ASN A 192 2.51 -9.95 13.24
N ARG A 193 2.37 -8.63 13.40
CA ARG A 193 1.07 -8.00 13.71
C ARG A 193 0.05 -8.23 12.57
N TYR A 194 0.44 -7.99 11.33
CA TYR A 194 -0.43 -8.22 10.16
C TYR A 194 -0.92 -9.66 10.06
N SER A 195 -0.08 -10.65 10.43
CA SER A 195 -0.50 -12.05 10.41
C SER A 195 -1.64 -12.34 11.40
N THR A 196 -1.73 -11.62 12.52
CA THR A 196 -2.85 -11.74 13.48
C THR A 196 -4.16 -11.20 12.88
N GLU A 197 -4.11 -10.05 12.23
CA GLU A 197 -5.30 -9.47 11.55
C GLU A 197 -5.77 -10.31 10.35
N GLU A 198 -4.83 -10.95 9.64
CA GLU A 198 -5.15 -11.86 8.53
C GLU A 198 -5.84 -13.16 8.99
N VAL A 199 -5.60 -13.63 10.21
CA VAL A 199 -6.30 -14.80 10.78
C VAL A 199 -7.81 -14.57 10.79
N GLU A 200 -8.25 -13.41 11.26
CA GLU A 200 -9.68 -13.06 11.30
C GLU A 200 -10.30 -12.99 9.91
N LEU A 201 -9.59 -12.37 8.97
CA LEU A 201 -10.01 -12.31 7.58
C LEU A 201 -10.15 -13.73 6.97
N ILE A 202 -9.19 -14.63 7.25
CA ILE A 202 -9.21 -16.00 6.72
C ILE A 202 -10.38 -16.79 7.33
N ARG A 203 -10.65 -16.64 8.63
CA ARG A 203 -11.81 -17.27 9.27
C ARG A 203 -13.11 -16.87 8.58
N ARG A 204 -13.29 -15.57 8.34
CA ARG A 204 -14.46 -15.07 7.60
C ARG A 204 -14.55 -15.67 6.20
N LEU A 205 -13.44 -15.66 5.45
CA LEU A 205 -13.41 -16.22 4.09
C LEU A 205 -13.63 -17.73 4.04
N ARG A 206 -13.27 -18.49 5.08
CA ARG A 206 -13.60 -19.92 5.20
C ARG A 206 -15.09 -20.16 5.42
N GLY A 207 -15.78 -19.24 6.11
CA GLY A 207 -17.24 -19.30 6.27
C GLY A 207 -18.02 -19.03 4.98
N GLU A 208 -17.44 -18.28 4.04
CA GLU A 208 -18.10 -17.92 2.78
C GLU A 208 -17.83 -18.96 1.69
N PRO A 209 -18.84 -19.58 1.05
CA PRO A 209 -18.61 -20.55 -0.02
C PRO A 209 -17.90 -19.91 -1.21
N PRO A 210 -16.93 -20.60 -1.86
CA PRO A 210 -16.30 -20.09 -3.07
C PRO A 210 -17.31 -20.14 -4.22
N ALA A 211 -17.58 -18.98 -4.80
CA ALA A 211 -18.42 -18.90 -6.00
C ALA A 211 -17.55 -19.28 -7.24
N LEU A 212 -17.46 -20.56 -7.58
CA LEU A 212 -16.59 -21.06 -8.64
C LEU A 212 -16.85 -20.40 -10.01
N GLY A 213 -18.09 -20.01 -10.28
CA GLY A 213 -18.45 -19.23 -11.48
C GLY A 213 -17.72 -17.90 -11.59
N ASP A 214 -17.26 -17.34 -10.48
CA ASP A 214 -16.51 -16.07 -10.46
C ASP A 214 -15.09 -16.22 -11.05
N LEU A 215 -14.56 -17.43 -11.22
CA LEU A 215 -13.28 -17.68 -11.88
C LEU A 215 -13.27 -17.22 -13.34
N PHE A 216 -14.42 -17.22 -13.98
CA PHE A 216 -14.60 -16.91 -15.40
C PHE A 216 -15.18 -15.51 -15.66
N LYS A 217 -15.42 -14.74 -14.60
CA LYS A 217 -15.88 -13.36 -14.67
C LYS A 217 -14.71 -12.38 -14.77
N ASP A 218 -14.93 -11.17 -14.32
CA ASP A 218 -13.93 -10.12 -14.30
C ASP A 218 -12.73 -10.44 -13.37
N PRO A 219 -11.58 -9.75 -13.52
CA PRO A 219 -10.39 -9.98 -12.71
C PRO A 219 -10.60 -9.85 -11.21
N VAL A 220 -11.52 -8.99 -10.77
CA VAL A 220 -11.80 -8.75 -9.34
C VAL A 220 -12.56 -9.94 -8.75
N ALA A 221 -13.64 -10.39 -9.42
CA ALA A 221 -14.40 -11.57 -9.03
C ALA A 221 -13.51 -12.82 -8.96
N ARG A 222 -12.70 -13.04 -10.01
CA ARG A 222 -11.72 -14.13 -10.05
C ARG A 222 -10.75 -14.09 -8.88
N ARG A 223 -10.17 -12.91 -8.56
CA ARG A 223 -9.26 -12.74 -7.43
C ARG A 223 -9.94 -13.07 -6.09
N ARG A 224 -11.19 -12.64 -5.89
CA ARG A 224 -11.96 -12.94 -4.68
C ARG A 224 -12.22 -14.44 -4.53
N CYS A 225 -12.62 -15.12 -5.59
CA CYS A 225 -12.80 -16.56 -5.59
C CYS A 225 -11.51 -17.30 -5.24
N LEU A 226 -10.39 -16.97 -5.90
CA LEU A 226 -9.07 -17.54 -5.61
C LEU A 226 -8.63 -17.29 -4.16
N LYS A 227 -8.91 -16.12 -3.59
CA LYS A 227 -8.62 -15.81 -2.18
C LYS A 227 -9.41 -16.73 -1.23
N ARG A 228 -10.70 -17.00 -1.52
CA ARG A 228 -11.54 -17.93 -0.75
C ARG A 228 -11.05 -19.39 -0.86
N LEU A 229 -10.62 -19.82 -2.04
CA LEU A 229 -10.04 -21.14 -2.24
C LEU A 229 -8.71 -21.29 -1.48
N ALA A 230 -7.82 -20.31 -1.61
CA ALA A 230 -6.54 -20.28 -0.90
C ALA A 230 -6.72 -20.26 0.63
N ALA A 231 -7.77 -19.63 1.15
CA ALA A 231 -8.07 -19.61 2.58
C ALA A 231 -8.33 -21.01 3.15
N ARG A 232 -8.76 -21.98 2.32
CA ARG A 232 -9.05 -23.36 2.69
C ARG A 232 -7.88 -24.32 2.50
N ALA A 233 -6.82 -23.91 1.80
CA ALA A 233 -5.68 -24.78 1.51
C ALA A 233 -4.81 -24.99 2.78
N GLY A 234 -4.59 -26.26 3.16
CA GLY A 234 -3.76 -26.60 4.33
C GLY A 234 -2.26 -26.37 4.13
N CYS A 235 -1.77 -26.39 2.88
CA CYS A 235 -0.35 -26.23 2.53
C CYS A 235 0.01 -24.83 2.01
N ARG A 236 -0.65 -23.80 2.52
CA ARG A 236 -0.49 -22.38 2.10
C ARG A 236 0.97 -21.90 1.99
N PRO A 237 1.87 -22.15 2.96
CA PRO A 237 3.25 -21.68 2.87
C PRO A 237 4.00 -22.27 1.67
N MET A 238 3.84 -23.55 1.42
CA MET A 238 4.48 -24.23 0.28
C MET A 238 3.90 -23.72 -1.05
N LEU A 239 2.58 -23.62 -1.16
CA LEU A 239 1.91 -23.08 -2.35
C LEU A 239 2.35 -21.63 -2.63
N ARG A 240 2.53 -20.82 -1.57
CA ARG A 240 3.03 -19.45 -1.69
C ARG A 240 4.44 -19.43 -2.27
N PHE A 241 5.35 -20.29 -1.77
CA PHE A 241 6.70 -20.39 -2.30
C PHE A 241 6.72 -20.79 -3.77
N LEU A 242 6.04 -21.89 -4.12
CA LEU A 242 5.97 -22.39 -5.50
C LEU A 242 5.40 -21.33 -6.45
N TYR A 243 4.34 -20.65 -6.03
CA TYR A 243 3.74 -19.58 -6.81
C TYR A 243 4.70 -18.40 -7.03
N LEU A 244 5.29 -17.85 -5.97
CA LEU A 244 6.15 -16.66 -6.08
C LEU A 244 7.47 -16.98 -6.77
N TYR A 245 8.13 -18.08 -6.38
CA TYR A 245 9.47 -18.38 -6.85
C TYR A 245 9.48 -18.96 -8.26
N PHE A 246 8.60 -19.92 -8.55
CA PHE A 246 8.55 -20.60 -9.85
C PHE A 246 7.53 -19.96 -10.81
N LEU A 247 6.25 -19.91 -10.46
CA LEU A 247 5.23 -19.44 -11.38
C LEU A 247 5.32 -17.95 -11.71
N ARG A 248 5.70 -17.12 -10.74
CA ARG A 248 5.96 -15.70 -10.95
C ARG A 248 7.38 -15.40 -11.43
N GLY A 249 8.25 -16.40 -11.46
CA GLY A 249 9.65 -16.26 -11.88
C GLY A 249 10.52 -15.52 -10.87
N GLY A 250 10.23 -15.66 -9.57
CA GLY A 250 11.00 -15.03 -8.50
C GLY A 250 12.48 -15.37 -8.48
N PHE A 251 12.86 -16.53 -9.05
CA PHE A 251 14.25 -16.92 -9.25
C PHE A 251 15.02 -15.95 -10.17
N LEU A 252 14.33 -15.22 -11.05
CA LEU A 252 14.92 -14.20 -11.92
C LEU A 252 15.27 -12.91 -11.16
N ASP A 253 14.71 -12.70 -9.98
CA ASP A 253 15.09 -11.58 -9.10
C ASP A 253 16.40 -11.87 -8.33
N GLY A 254 17.02 -13.06 -8.54
CA GLY A 254 18.29 -13.47 -7.94
C GLY A 254 18.18 -13.75 -6.43
N ARG A 255 19.31 -13.59 -5.71
CA ARG A 255 19.35 -13.85 -4.26
C ARG A 255 18.35 -13.00 -3.46
N PRO A 256 18.18 -11.69 -3.68
CA PRO A 256 17.15 -10.92 -3.01
C PRO A 256 15.73 -11.44 -3.26
N GLY A 257 15.43 -11.89 -4.47
CA GLY A 257 14.14 -12.52 -4.79
C GLY A 257 13.89 -13.81 -4.00
N PHE A 258 14.91 -14.67 -3.87
CA PHE A 258 14.81 -15.87 -3.04
C PHE A 258 14.56 -15.55 -1.57
N ASP A 259 15.34 -14.61 -1.00
CA ASP A 259 15.18 -14.21 0.40
C ASP A 259 13.83 -13.54 0.65
N PHE A 260 13.35 -12.72 -0.29
CA PHE A 260 12.00 -12.15 -0.22
C PHE A 260 10.91 -13.24 -0.23
N CYS A 261 11.02 -14.26 -1.10
CA CYS A 261 10.09 -15.39 -1.11
C CYS A 261 10.07 -16.11 0.25
N ARG A 262 11.25 -16.34 0.87
CA ARG A 262 11.34 -16.95 2.21
C ARG A 262 10.62 -16.12 3.28
N LEU A 263 10.77 -14.80 3.26
CA LEU A 263 10.05 -13.89 4.18
C LEU A 263 8.53 -13.97 3.98
N ARG A 264 8.07 -14.05 2.74
CA ARG A 264 6.63 -14.22 2.45
C ARG A 264 6.11 -15.59 2.91
N VAL A 265 6.91 -16.64 2.81
CA VAL A 265 6.58 -17.96 3.35
C VAL A 265 6.53 -17.95 4.88
N ALA A 266 7.49 -17.32 5.54
CA ALA A 266 7.49 -17.16 7.01
C ALA A 266 6.20 -16.45 7.49
N HIS A 267 5.78 -15.40 6.79
CA HIS A 267 4.51 -14.73 7.07
C HIS A 267 3.30 -15.66 6.93
N GLU A 268 3.24 -16.50 5.89
CA GLU A 268 2.16 -17.51 5.74
C GLU A 268 2.22 -18.60 6.83
N ILE A 269 3.40 -18.96 7.31
CA ILE A 269 3.56 -19.87 8.48
C ILE A 269 2.97 -19.23 9.73
N HIS A 270 3.30 -17.95 10.01
CA HIS A 270 2.73 -17.24 11.16
C HIS A 270 1.19 -17.23 11.11
N ILE A 271 0.60 -16.93 9.94
CA ILE A 271 -0.85 -16.96 9.76
C ILE A 271 -1.41 -18.36 10.05
N THR A 272 -0.79 -19.41 9.49
CA THR A 272 -1.29 -20.78 9.61
C THR A 272 -1.26 -21.26 11.06
N VAL A 273 -0.14 -21.02 11.77
CA VAL A 273 0.02 -21.42 13.19
C VAL A 273 -0.97 -20.66 14.09
N LYS A 274 -1.08 -19.35 13.95
CA LYS A 274 -2.03 -18.53 14.71
C LYS A 274 -3.49 -18.93 14.43
N LEU A 275 -3.80 -19.37 13.21
CA LEU A 275 -5.13 -19.87 12.88
C LEU A 275 -5.43 -21.17 13.63
N HIS A 276 -4.49 -22.12 13.67
CA HIS A 276 -4.64 -23.38 14.42
C HIS A 276 -4.79 -23.11 15.92
N GLU A 277 -3.95 -22.24 16.51
CA GLU A 277 -4.04 -21.83 17.92
C GLU A 277 -5.44 -21.32 18.24
N SER A 278 -5.95 -20.44 17.42
CA SER A 278 -7.27 -19.83 17.60
C SER A 278 -8.44 -20.80 17.41
N GLU A 279 -8.29 -21.82 16.55
CA GLU A 279 -9.28 -22.90 16.35
C GLU A 279 -9.29 -23.85 17.55
N GLN A 280 -8.14 -24.14 18.15
CA GLN A 280 -8.01 -24.94 19.36
C GLN A 280 -8.67 -24.24 20.57
N ALA A 281 -8.39 -22.94 20.79
CA ALA A 281 -9.00 -22.14 21.83
C ALA A 281 -10.55 -22.17 21.75
N ALA A 282 -11.09 -21.90 20.56
CA ALA A 282 -12.54 -21.93 20.32
C ALA A 282 -13.17 -23.33 20.50
N SER A 283 -12.39 -24.41 20.32
CA SER A 283 -12.86 -25.77 20.56
C SER A 283 -12.86 -26.12 22.07
N ALA A 284 -11.89 -25.65 22.81
CA ALA A 284 -11.82 -25.82 24.27
C ALA A 284 -12.98 -25.10 24.97
N GLU A 285 -13.29 -23.85 24.56
CA GLU A 285 -14.44 -23.10 25.10
C GLU A 285 -15.80 -23.77 24.84
N ARG A 286 -15.96 -24.46 23.70
CA ARG A 286 -17.23 -25.21 23.40
C ARG A 286 -17.37 -26.51 24.20
N ASN A 287 -16.27 -27.05 24.71
CA ASN A 287 -16.25 -28.31 25.46
C ASN A 287 -16.21 -28.10 26.98
N ALA A 288 -16.07 -26.86 27.44
CA ALA A 288 -16.14 -26.45 28.85
C ALA A 288 -17.55 -25.95 29.20
#